data_c9027d178dfdef365374c8c0c6255189
#
_entry.id   c9027d178dfdef365374c8c0c6255189
#
_cell.length_a   1.000
_cell.length_b   1.000
_cell.length_c   1.000
_cell.angle_alpha   90.00
_cell.angle_beta   90.00
_cell.angle_gamma   90.00
#
_symmetry.space_group_name_H-M   'P 1'
#
loop_
_entity.id
_entity.type
_entity.pdbx_description
1 polymer ?
#
loop_
_entity_poly.entity_id
_entity_poly.type
_entity_poly.pdbx_seq_one_letter_code
_entity_poly.pdbx_strand_id
1 'polypeptide(L)'
;GQHNFVPSSYTSIQNKKQPMYCMTRDGFTLLVMGYTGEKAMKFKEGYIRQFNAMEKVLLGKIRERDKGIAVRQALTNALKESQENERIHGHAYSTYTDMVYRTLFGKTAKQLREEKGISTKDNLRDFLTEEELKAVQSKEMLVSGLIDCGWGYSQIRDFLKDSLKIC
;
A
#
# COMPACT_ATOMS: atom_id res chain seq x y z
N GLY A 1 -6.46 29.60 -5.75
CA GLY A 1 -7.47 28.55 -5.73
C GLY A 1 -7.86 28.14 -7.14
N GLN A 2 -7.93 26.86 -7.44
CA GLN A 2 -8.45 26.39 -8.74
C GLN A 2 -9.89 26.88 -8.91
N HIS A 3 -10.17 27.56 -10.05
CA HIS A 3 -11.55 27.96 -10.37
C HIS A 3 -12.35 26.72 -10.80
N ASN A 4 -13.29 26.29 -9.98
CA ASN A 4 -14.14 25.13 -10.27
C ASN A 4 -15.11 25.39 -11.46
N PHE A 5 -15.34 26.63 -11.82
CA PHE A 5 -16.22 27.07 -12.92
C PHE A 5 -15.50 28.12 -13.76
N VAL A 6 -15.35 27.86 -15.04
CA VAL A 6 -14.69 28.77 -15.98
C VAL A 6 -15.70 29.19 -17.04
N PRO A 7 -16.00 30.51 -17.18
CA PRO A 7 -16.84 31.01 -18.24
C PRO A 7 -16.30 30.63 -19.63
N SER A 8 -17.17 30.18 -20.51
CA SER A 8 -16.87 29.81 -21.89
C SER A 8 -18.06 30.11 -22.77
N SER A 9 -18.02 29.73 -24.03
CA SER A 9 -19.14 29.92 -24.96
C SER A 9 -19.16 28.79 -25.99
N TYR A 10 -20.34 28.47 -26.49
CA TYR A 10 -20.53 27.55 -27.63
C TYR A 10 -21.36 28.21 -28.73
N THR A 11 -21.23 27.70 -29.95
CA THR A 11 -22.03 28.14 -31.08
C THR A 11 -23.24 27.22 -31.21
N SER A 12 -24.45 27.80 -31.14
CA SER A 12 -25.69 27.05 -31.28
C SER A 12 -25.93 26.63 -32.73
N ILE A 13 -26.90 25.73 -32.95
CA ILE A 13 -27.34 25.29 -34.31
C ILE A 13 -27.78 26.48 -35.20
N GLN A 14 -28.23 27.57 -34.56
CA GLN A 14 -28.61 28.81 -35.26
C GLN A 14 -27.41 29.74 -35.50
N ASN A 15 -26.19 29.26 -35.39
CA ASN A 15 -24.93 30.01 -35.53
C ASN A 15 -24.80 31.23 -34.59
N LYS A 16 -25.46 31.20 -33.42
CA LYS A 16 -25.37 32.23 -32.38
C LYS A 16 -24.47 31.76 -31.26
N LYS A 17 -23.59 32.65 -30.80
CA LYS A 17 -22.71 32.43 -29.65
C LYS A 17 -23.54 32.45 -28.37
N GLN A 18 -23.51 31.36 -27.62
CA GLN A 18 -24.22 31.19 -26.35
C GLN A 18 -23.23 31.03 -25.19
N PRO A 19 -23.52 31.60 -24.00
CA PRO A 19 -22.65 31.43 -22.82
C PRO A 19 -22.76 30.00 -22.28
N MET A 20 -21.63 29.48 -21.82
CA MET A 20 -21.55 28.21 -21.07
C MET A 20 -20.50 28.31 -19.98
N TYR A 21 -20.48 27.36 -19.09
CA TYR A 21 -19.42 27.18 -18.11
C TYR A 21 -18.76 25.81 -18.28
N CYS A 22 -17.44 25.81 -18.37
CA CYS A 22 -16.67 24.61 -18.19
C CYS A 22 -16.46 24.43 -16.69
N MET A 23 -16.64 23.21 -16.17
CA MET A 23 -16.46 22.93 -14.76
C MET A 23 -15.50 21.77 -14.53
N THR A 24 -14.77 21.81 -13.43
CA THR A 24 -13.99 20.68 -12.95
C THR A 24 -14.90 19.59 -12.39
N ARG A 25 -14.34 18.40 -12.11
CA ARG A 25 -15.06 17.34 -11.38
C ARG A 25 -15.57 17.84 -10.02
N ASP A 26 -14.76 18.62 -9.31
CA ASP A 26 -15.12 19.17 -8.01
C ASP A 26 -16.23 20.21 -8.13
N GLY A 27 -16.20 21.07 -9.17
CA GLY A 27 -17.27 22.00 -9.51
C GLY A 27 -18.59 21.28 -9.81
N PHE A 28 -18.55 20.21 -10.59
CA PHE A 28 -19.71 19.36 -10.85
C PHE A 28 -20.27 18.74 -9.56
N THR A 29 -19.40 18.20 -8.70
CA THR A 29 -19.80 17.62 -7.42
C THR A 29 -20.48 18.63 -6.51
N LEU A 30 -19.90 19.84 -6.36
CA LEU A 30 -20.49 20.94 -5.60
C LEU A 30 -21.87 21.34 -6.14
N LEU A 31 -22.00 21.44 -7.46
CA LEU A 31 -23.26 21.78 -8.12
C LEU A 31 -24.35 20.73 -7.83
N VAL A 32 -24.02 19.44 -8.01
CA VAL A 32 -24.97 18.34 -7.80
C VAL A 32 -25.33 18.17 -6.32
N MET A 33 -24.41 18.45 -5.41
CA MET A 33 -24.69 18.44 -3.96
C MET A 33 -25.76 19.50 -3.58
N GLY A 34 -25.86 20.60 -4.33
CA GLY A 34 -26.91 21.62 -4.15
C GLY A 34 -28.27 21.21 -4.73
N TYR A 35 -28.35 20.25 -5.65
CA TYR A 35 -29.61 19.86 -6.28
C TYR A 35 -30.48 19.00 -5.35
N THR A 36 -31.81 19.13 -5.55
CA THR A 36 -32.84 18.29 -4.91
C THR A 36 -33.48 17.37 -5.93
N GLY A 37 -34.23 16.37 -5.44
CA GLY A 37 -34.94 15.42 -6.28
C GLY A 37 -34.26 14.05 -6.36
N GLU A 38 -34.99 13.06 -6.87
CA GLU A 38 -34.63 11.65 -6.83
C GLU A 38 -33.30 11.34 -7.54
N LYS A 39 -33.07 11.93 -8.74
CA LYS A 39 -31.85 11.71 -9.51
C LYS A 39 -30.61 12.24 -8.79
N ALA A 40 -30.73 13.44 -8.19
CA ALA A 40 -29.65 14.04 -7.42
C ALA A 40 -29.38 13.23 -6.15
N MET A 41 -30.40 12.67 -5.50
CA MET A 41 -30.24 11.82 -4.34
C MET A 41 -29.50 10.53 -4.66
N LYS A 42 -29.86 9.84 -5.75
CA LYS A 42 -29.15 8.65 -6.22
C LYS A 42 -27.67 8.92 -6.50
N PHE A 43 -27.34 10.07 -7.08
CA PHE A 43 -25.96 10.49 -7.30
C PHE A 43 -25.22 10.70 -5.96
N LYS A 44 -25.82 11.42 -5.01
CA LYS A 44 -25.24 11.68 -3.69
C LYS A 44 -24.94 10.38 -2.93
N GLU A 45 -25.91 9.46 -2.91
CA GLU A 45 -25.72 8.13 -2.28
C GLU A 45 -24.61 7.31 -2.96
N GLY A 46 -24.55 7.36 -4.30
CA GLY A 46 -23.48 6.72 -5.06
C GLY A 46 -22.11 7.30 -4.73
N TYR A 47 -22.01 8.62 -4.66
CA TYR A 47 -20.78 9.32 -4.29
C TYR A 47 -20.32 8.97 -2.87
N ILE A 48 -21.24 8.98 -1.90
CA ILE A 48 -20.96 8.63 -0.51
C ILE A 48 -20.48 7.18 -0.41
N ARG A 49 -21.13 6.24 -1.11
CA ARG A 49 -20.70 4.83 -1.13
C ARG A 49 -19.28 4.67 -1.68
N GLN A 50 -18.97 5.35 -2.77
CA GLN A 50 -17.62 5.33 -3.37
C GLN A 50 -16.58 5.94 -2.43
N PHE A 51 -16.90 7.07 -1.80
CA PHE A 51 -16.03 7.73 -0.83
C PHE A 51 -15.72 6.80 0.35
N ASN A 52 -16.76 6.21 0.95
CA ASN A 52 -16.61 5.30 2.09
C ASN A 52 -15.80 4.05 1.72
N ALA A 53 -15.97 3.52 0.49
CA ALA A 53 -15.18 2.39 0.01
C ALA A 53 -13.70 2.75 -0.13
N MET A 54 -13.38 3.90 -0.72
CA MET A 54 -12.00 4.39 -0.83
C MET A 54 -11.37 4.68 0.54
N GLU A 55 -12.12 5.31 1.45
CA GLU A 55 -11.69 5.59 2.82
C GLU A 55 -11.35 4.29 3.57
N LYS A 56 -12.21 3.28 3.48
CA LYS A 56 -11.97 1.97 4.10
C LYS A 56 -10.67 1.32 3.61
N VAL A 57 -10.41 1.36 2.30
CA VAL A 57 -9.17 0.83 1.72
C VAL A 57 -7.95 1.62 2.21
N LEU A 58 -8.04 2.95 2.25
CA LEU A 58 -6.95 3.80 2.69
C LEU A 58 -6.63 3.59 4.18
N LEU A 59 -7.65 3.56 5.03
CA LEU A 59 -7.49 3.30 6.47
C LEU A 59 -6.96 1.89 6.73
N GLY A 60 -7.35 0.90 5.93
CA GLY A 60 -6.79 -0.45 5.98
C GLY A 60 -5.28 -0.44 5.75
N LYS A 61 -4.81 0.22 4.70
CA LYS A 61 -3.37 0.36 4.38
C LYS A 61 -2.60 1.07 5.49
N ILE A 62 -3.15 2.15 6.05
CA ILE A 62 -2.51 2.89 7.16
C ILE A 62 -2.34 1.99 8.38
N ARG A 63 -3.38 1.27 8.79
CA ARG A 63 -3.33 0.35 9.94
C ARG A 63 -2.29 -0.76 9.75
N GLU A 64 -2.25 -1.37 8.57
CA GLU A 64 -1.27 -2.42 8.29
C GLU A 64 0.15 -1.87 8.23
N ARG A 65 0.33 -0.64 7.77
CA ARG A 65 1.63 0.05 7.82
C ARG A 65 2.11 0.25 9.26
N ASP A 66 1.24 0.73 10.14
CA ASP A 66 1.56 0.97 11.56
C ASP A 66 1.93 -0.33 12.27
N LYS A 67 1.16 -1.41 12.06
CA LYS A 67 1.51 -2.75 12.56
C LYS A 67 2.86 -3.22 12.01
N GLY A 68 3.12 -2.97 10.72
CA GLY A 68 4.38 -3.33 10.09
C GLY A 68 5.60 -2.64 10.69
N ILE A 69 5.46 -1.43 11.22
CA ILE A 69 6.55 -0.73 11.93
C ILE A 69 6.92 -1.49 13.22
N ALA A 70 5.94 -1.87 14.01
CA ALA A 70 6.16 -2.61 15.25
C ALA A 70 6.81 -3.99 14.99
N VAL A 71 6.31 -4.74 14.01
CA VAL A 71 6.87 -6.03 13.62
C VAL A 71 8.32 -5.89 13.12
N ARG A 72 8.61 -4.86 12.34
CA ARG A 72 9.97 -4.57 11.88
C ARG A 72 10.91 -4.24 13.02
N GLN A 73 10.46 -3.49 14.02
CA GLN A 73 11.24 -3.19 15.21
C GLN A 73 11.54 -4.47 16.01
N ALA A 74 10.55 -5.35 16.16
CA ALA A 74 10.74 -6.64 16.83
C ALA A 74 11.81 -7.47 16.12
N LEU A 75 11.73 -7.65 14.80
CA LEU A 75 12.76 -8.36 14.03
C LEU A 75 14.14 -7.70 14.16
N THR A 76 14.22 -6.38 14.12
CA THR A 76 15.47 -5.64 14.25
C THR A 76 16.09 -5.84 15.63
N ASN A 77 15.26 -5.84 16.68
CA ASN A 77 15.73 -6.06 18.05
C ASN A 77 16.20 -7.51 18.24
N ALA A 78 15.41 -8.50 17.81
CA ALA A 78 15.81 -9.90 17.85
C ALA A 78 17.17 -10.15 17.16
N LEU A 79 17.37 -9.53 15.99
CA LEU A 79 18.66 -9.61 15.28
C LEU A 79 19.81 -8.92 16.01
N LYS A 80 19.57 -7.78 16.68
CA LYS A 80 20.60 -7.07 17.45
C LYS A 80 21.04 -7.85 18.70
N GLU A 81 20.09 -8.51 19.36
CA GLU A 81 20.33 -9.31 20.57
C GLU A 81 20.92 -10.70 20.24
N SER A 82 20.78 -11.14 19.01
CA SER A 82 21.33 -12.40 18.52
C SER A 82 22.78 -12.28 18.03
N GLN A 83 23.52 -13.38 18.00
CA GLN A 83 24.85 -13.46 17.40
C GLN A 83 24.83 -13.39 15.86
N GLU A 84 23.64 -13.41 15.24
CA GLU A 84 23.48 -13.41 13.77
C GLU A 84 23.98 -12.11 13.13
N ASN A 85 23.87 -10.97 13.83
CA ASN A 85 24.35 -9.70 13.30
C ASN A 85 25.88 -9.67 13.15
N GLU A 86 26.61 -10.29 14.08
CA GLU A 86 28.07 -10.42 13.99
C GLU A 86 28.47 -11.43 12.92
N ARG A 87 27.75 -12.57 12.84
CA ARG A 87 27.99 -13.62 11.83
C ARG A 87 27.82 -13.13 10.39
N ILE A 88 26.93 -12.16 10.14
CA ILE A 88 26.61 -11.64 8.82
C ILE A 88 27.19 -10.20 8.63
N HIS A 89 28.21 -9.85 9.39
CA HIS A 89 28.95 -8.59 9.24
C HIS A 89 28.07 -7.32 9.20
N GLY A 90 27.03 -7.26 10.05
CA GLY A 90 26.12 -6.12 10.12
C GLY A 90 25.02 -6.07 9.04
N HIS A 91 24.95 -7.06 8.14
CA HIS A 91 23.93 -7.15 7.08
C HIS A 91 22.74 -8.07 7.45
N ALA A 92 22.60 -8.47 8.70
CA ALA A 92 21.58 -9.42 9.12
C ALA A 92 20.17 -8.96 8.72
N TYR A 93 19.82 -7.70 8.99
CA TYR A 93 18.49 -7.19 8.69
C TYR A 93 18.12 -7.31 7.20
N SER A 94 18.99 -6.87 6.30
CA SER A 94 18.73 -6.98 4.85
C SER A 94 18.64 -8.44 4.39
N THR A 95 19.51 -9.30 4.92
CA THR A 95 19.56 -10.73 4.57
C THR A 95 18.29 -11.47 5.01
N TYR A 96 17.81 -11.23 6.23
CA TYR A 96 16.58 -11.84 6.73
C TYR A 96 15.32 -11.25 6.05
N THR A 97 15.32 -9.96 5.77
CA THR A 97 14.25 -9.34 4.97
C THR A 97 14.16 -9.93 3.57
N ASP A 98 15.28 -10.10 2.88
CA ASP A 98 15.33 -10.74 1.56
C ASP A 98 14.89 -12.21 1.61
N MET A 99 15.20 -12.94 2.70
CA MET A 99 14.69 -14.29 2.91
C MET A 99 13.16 -14.32 2.99
N VAL A 100 12.55 -13.41 3.73
CA VAL A 100 11.08 -13.28 3.80
C VAL A 100 10.49 -12.97 2.43
N TYR A 101 11.04 -12.01 1.70
CA TYR A 101 10.55 -11.66 0.36
C TYR A 101 10.71 -12.82 -0.64
N ARG A 102 11.85 -13.53 -0.61
CA ARG A 102 12.05 -14.72 -1.46
C ARG A 102 11.05 -15.83 -1.14
N THR A 103 10.71 -15.99 0.13
CA THR A 103 9.72 -17.00 0.55
C THR A 103 8.33 -16.66 0.05
N LEU A 104 7.92 -15.39 0.09
CA LEU A 104 6.57 -14.96 -0.28
C LEU A 104 6.40 -14.72 -1.79
N PHE A 105 7.42 -14.13 -2.43
CA PHE A 105 7.33 -13.61 -3.80
C PHE A 105 8.32 -14.26 -4.77
N GLY A 106 9.17 -15.18 -4.30
CA GLY A 106 10.22 -15.78 -5.10
C GLY A 106 11.37 -14.82 -5.48
N LYS A 107 11.34 -13.57 -4.97
CA LYS A 107 12.23 -12.47 -5.40
C LYS A 107 12.78 -11.72 -4.20
N THR A 108 13.96 -11.09 -4.36
CA THR A 108 14.51 -10.17 -3.36
C THR A 108 13.78 -8.83 -3.38
N ALA A 109 13.95 -8.02 -2.33
CA ALA A 109 13.42 -6.66 -2.27
C ALA A 109 13.91 -5.81 -3.47
N LYS A 110 15.16 -6.00 -3.90
CA LYS A 110 15.74 -5.31 -5.06
C LYS A 110 15.02 -5.70 -6.35
N GLN A 111 14.86 -6.99 -6.60
CA GLN A 111 14.17 -7.51 -7.80
C GLN A 111 12.71 -7.07 -7.87
N LEU A 112 12.00 -7.04 -6.73
CA LEU A 112 10.64 -6.53 -6.66
C LEU A 112 10.53 -5.03 -6.97
N ARG A 113 11.52 -4.23 -6.54
CA ARG A 113 11.58 -2.81 -6.88
C ARG A 113 11.78 -2.60 -8.38
N GLU A 114 12.71 -3.33 -8.96
CA GLU A 114 13.01 -3.26 -10.41
C GLU A 114 11.77 -3.63 -11.24
N GLU A 115 11.09 -4.71 -10.88
CA GLU A 115 9.89 -5.18 -11.57
C GLU A 115 8.72 -4.19 -11.49
N LYS A 116 8.52 -3.60 -10.31
CA LYS A 116 7.44 -2.63 -10.08
C LYS A 116 7.83 -1.20 -10.50
N GLY A 117 9.03 -0.96 -11.02
CA GLY A 117 9.53 0.37 -11.41
C GLY A 117 9.65 1.36 -10.24
N ILE A 118 9.93 0.85 -9.03
CA ILE A 118 9.96 1.65 -7.80
C ILE A 118 11.36 2.25 -7.61
N SER A 119 11.42 3.57 -7.41
CA SER A 119 12.67 4.28 -7.10
C SER A 119 13.32 3.75 -5.82
N THR A 120 14.66 3.81 -5.77
CA THR A 120 15.43 3.46 -4.57
C THR A 120 15.13 4.33 -3.36
N LYS A 121 14.59 5.54 -3.60
CA LYS A 121 14.18 6.49 -2.53
C LYS A 121 12.85 6.13 -1.89
N ASP A 122 11.99 5.40 -2.60
CA ASP A 122 10.66 5.07 -2.12
C ASP A 122 10.68 3.78 -1.27
N ASN A 123 9.72 3.64 -0.36
CA ASN A 123 9.60 2.43 0.43
C ASN A 123 8.82 1.36 -0.36
N LEU A 124 9.43 0.20 -0.63
CA LEU A 124 8.79 -0.91 -1.35
C LEU A 124 7.41 -1.29 -0.76
N ARG A 125 7.25 -1.20 0.55
CA ARG A 125 5.99 -1.57 1.23
C ARG A 125 4.81 -0.67 0.89
N ASP A 126 5.05 0.56 0.47
CA ASP A 126 3.99 1.48 0.07
C ASP A 126 3.33 1.05 -1.27
N PHE A 127 3.98 0.16 -2.01
CA PHE A 127 3.54 -0.40 -3.29
C PHE A 127 3.01 -1.84 -3.19
N LEU A 128 2.97 -2.41 -1.98
CA LEU A 128 2.37 -3.71 -1.72
C LEU A 128 0.86 -3.56 -1.44
N THR A 129 0.10 -4.60 -1.76
CA THR A 129 -1.32 -4.68 -1.37
C THR A 129 -1.47 -4.89 0.13
N GLU A 130 -2.70 -4.77 0.65
CA GLU A 130 -2.97 -5.05 2.07
C GLU A 130 -2.66 -6.50 2.43
N GLU A 131 -3.02 -7.45 1.56
CA GLU A 131 -2.75 -8.88 1.73
C GLU A 131 -1.25 -9.18 1.72
N GLU A 132 -0.52 -8.60 0.76
CA GLU A 132 0.94 -8.72 0.68
C GLU A 132 1.63 -8.17 1.94
N LEU A 133 1.17 -7.01 2.45
CA LEU A 133 1.68 -6.43 3.69
C LEU A 133 1.43 -7.32 4.91
N LYS A 134 0.23 -7.89 5.04
CA LYS A 134 -0.11 -8.85 6.10
C LYS A 134 0.76 -10.10 6.03
N ALA A 135 0.97 -10.63 4.83
CA ALA A 135 1.83 -11.80 4.63
C ALA A 135 3.28 -11.52 5.04
N VAL A 136 3.84 -10.38 4.65
CA VAL A 136 5.19 -9.96 5.04
C VAL A 136 5.30 -9.84 6.56
N GLN A 137 4.37 -9.15 7.21
CA GLN A 137 4.35 -8.96 8.66
C GLN A 137 4.27 -10.29 9.41
N SER A 138 3.39 -11.19 8.97
CA SER A 138 3.24 -12.53 9.57
C SER A 138 4.54 -13.32 9.49
N LYS A 139 5.22 -13.29 8.36
CA LYS A 139 6.50 -14.00 8.19
C LYS A 139 7.64 -13.35 8.96
N GLU A 140 7.71 -12.02 9.01
CA GLU A 140 8.70 -11.29 9.83
C GLU A 140 8.52 -11.58 11.32
N MET A 141 7.27 -11.64 11.82
CA MET A 141 6.98 -11.98 13.21
C MET A 141 7.40 -13.41 13.52
N LEU A 142 7.12 -14.36 12.64
CA LEU A 142 7.57 -15.74 12.78
C LEU A 142 9.09 -15.84 12.82
N VAL A 143 9.78 -15.16 11.92
CA VAL A 143 11.25 -15.13 11.85
C VAL A 143 11.84 -14.53 13.13
N SER A 144 11.27 -13.41 13.62
CA SER A 144 11.68 -12.81 14.90
C SER A 144 11.60 -13.81 16.05
N GLY A 145 10.47 -14.50 16.20
CA GLY A 145 10.31 -15.51 17.26
C GLY A 145 11.27 -16.70 17.14
N LEU A 146 11.60 -17.14 15.92
CA LEU A 146 12.57 -18.22 15.71
C LEU A 146 13.99 -17.78 16.07
N ILE A 147 14.36 -16.52 15.79
CA ILE A 147 15.64 -15.93 16.21
C ILE A 147 15.71 -15.86 17.74
N ASP A 148 14.64 -15.42 18.41
CA ASP A 148 14.55 -15.38 19.88
C ASP A 148 14.67 -16.78 20.51
N CYS A 149 14.26 -17.83 19.79
CA CYS A 149 14.49 -19.23 20.14
C CYS A 149 15.91 -19.74 19.84
N GLY A 150 16.81 -18.88 19.35
CA GLY A 150 18.20 -19.23 19.05
C GLY A 150 18.43 -19.91 17.69
N TRP A 151 17.43 -19.86 16.79
CA TRP A 151 17.60 -20.43 15.44
C TRP A 151 18.47 -19.53 14.57
N GLY A 152 19.42 -20.14 13.85
CA GLY A 152 20.25 -19.42 12.88
C GLY A 152 19.62 -19.36 11.49
N TYR A 153 20.22 -18.55 10.60
CA TYR A 153 19.75 -18.27 9.25
C TYR A 153 19.41 -19.53 8.43
N SER A 154 20.28 -20.53 8.42
CA SER A 154 20.06 -21.76 7.64
C SER A 154 18.85 -22.56 8.09
N GLN A 155 18.67 -22.69 9.41
CA GLN A 155 17.54 -23.40 10.00
C GLN A 155 16.22 -22.72 9.67
N ILE A 156 16.16 -21.38 9.82
CA ILE A 156 14.96 -20.58 9.53
C ILE A 156 14.64 -20.64 8.02
N ARG A 157 15.65 -20.51 7.17
CA ARG A 157 15.46 -20.60 5.72
C ARG A 157 14.87 -21.95 5.30
N ASP A 158 15.39 -23.04 5.82
CA ASP A 158 14.96 -24.39 5.45
C ASP A 158 13.56 -24.67 5.99
N PHE A 159 13.25 -24.24 7.20
CA PHE A 159 11.90 -24.29 7.77
C PHE A 159 10.86 -23.51 6.91
N LEU A 160 11.21 -22.29 6.47
CA LEU A 160 10.31 -21.49 5.65
C LEU A 160 10.06 -22.11 4.26
N LYS A 161 11.07 -22.79 3.68
CA LYS A 161 10.92 -23.53 2.41
C LYS A 161 10.02 -24.74 2.54
N ASP A 162 10.16 -25.50 3.63
CA ASP A 162 9.34 -26.70 3.83
C ASP A 162 7.89 -26.34 4.16
N SER A 163 7.65 -25.23 4.83
CA SER A 163 6.29 -24.73 5.11
C SER A 163 5.51 -24.33 3.85
N LEU A 164 6.18 -24.07 2.72
CA LEU A 164 5.54 -23.80 1.42
C LEU A 164 5.07 -25.07 0.68
N LYS A 165 5.58 -26.25 1.07
CA LYS A 165 5.20 -27.53 0.46
C LYS A 165 3.93 -28.15 1.07
N ILE A 166 3.43 -27.54 2.16
CA ILE A 166 2.28 -28.07 2.94
C ILE A 166 0.97 -27.33 2.61
N CYS A 167 1.04 -26.25 1.81
CA CYS A 167 -0.10 -25.54 1.23
C CYS A 167 -0.20 -25.82 -0.26
#